data_9c9da60cd52dc63fb265d11f2e32e2bc
#
_entry.id   9c9da60cd52dc63fb265d11f2e32e2bc
#
_cell.length_a   1.000
_cell.length_b   1.000
_cell.length_c   1.000
_cell.angle_alpha   90.00
_cell.angle_beta   90.00
_cell.angle_gamma   90.00
#
_symmetry.space_group_name_H-M   'P 1'
#
loop_
_entity.id
_entity.type
_entity.pdbx_description
1 polymer ?
#
loop_
_entity_poly.entity_id
_entity_poly.type
_entity_poly.pdbx_seq_one_letter_code
_entity_poly.pdbx_strand_id
1 'polypeptide(L)'
;MLLALAFVPLNSITRAFEVISSDIPEELMDLYDYFEDTWIGRPTRHTRRQPMFPQRVWCVHDRVEQNLPRTNNSVEAWHRAFQRTVGYVHPTVYKLIEALRLEQSNTENTVTRLQAGHRQPAPNAGIRQKEARLQTIVSGFDAGNIADYVRAISHNCELAV
;
A
#
# COMPACT_ATOMS: atom_id res chain seq x y z
N MET A 1 7.10 -8.86 -10.25
CA MET A 1 6.85 -9.83 -9.17
C MET A 1 7.33 -9.35 -7.79
N LEU A 2 8.50 -8.67 -7.65
CA LEU A 2 8.98 -8.21 -6.33
C LEU A 2 7.98 -7.35 -5.56
N LEU A 3 7.27 -6.42 -6.22
CA LEU A 3 6.24 -5.59 -5.58
C LEU A 3 5.05 -6.41 -5.02
N ALA A 4 4.78 -7.58 -5.60
CA ALA A 4 3.69 -8.44 -5.13
C ALA A 4 3.97 -9.06 -3.76
N LEU A 5 5.24 -9.11 -3.32
CA LEU A 5 5.62 -9.59 -2.00
C LEU A 5 5.00 -8.77 -0.85
N ALA A 6 4.67 -7.50 -1.11
CA ALA A 6 3.98 -6.67 -0.12
C ALA A 6 2.57 -7.20 0.23
N PHE A 7 1.99 -8.02 -0.61
CA PHE A 7 0.66 -8.61 -0.44
C PHE A 7 0.70 -10.04 0.10
N VAL A 8 1.89 -10.59 0.37
CA VAL A 8 2.06 -11.91 0.97
C VAL A 8 1.98 -11.80 2.50
N PRO A 9 1.36 -12.76 3.21
CA PRO A 9 1.37 -12.77 4.67
C PRO A 9 2.79 -12.63 5.23
N LEU A 10 2.94 -11.84 6.29
CA LEU A 10 4.24 -11.45 6.86
C LEU A 10 5.18 -12.64 7.11
N ASN A 11 4.64 -13.73 7.64
CA ASN A 11 5.39 -14.97 7.94
C ASN A 11 5.80 -15.78 6.70
N SER A 12 5.25 -15.46 5.53
CA SER A 12 5.48 -16.18 4.27
C SER A 12 6.32 -15.37 3.26
N ILE A 13 6.62 -14.10 3.55
CA ILE A 13 7.34 -13.21 2.62
C ILE A 13 8.71 -13.77 2.24
N THR A 14 9.48 -14.25 3.21
CA THR A 14 10.82 -14.80 2.95
C THR A 14 10.76 -16.02 2.03
N ARG A 15 9.84 -16.94 2.31
CA ARG A 15 9.62 -18.11 1.45
C ARG A 15 9.13 -17.72 0.06
N ALA A 16 8.24 -16.72 -0.04
CA ALA A 16 7.77 -16.22 -1.31
C ALA A 16 8.90 -15.59 -2.14
N PHE A 17 9.81 -14.85 -1.49
CA PHE A 17 11.00 -14.33 -2.15
C PHE A 17 11.89 -15.48 -2.67
N GLU A 18 12.16 -16.50 -1.88
CA GLU A 18 12.93 -17.67 -2.30
C GLU A 18 12.32 -18.38 -3.51
N VAL A 19 11.01 -18.55 -3.52
CA VAL A 19 10.28 -19.17 -4.63
C VAL A 19 10.41 -18.35 -5.92
N ILE A 20 10.27 -17.03 -5.88
CA ILE A 20 10.36 -16.19 -7.08
C ILE A 20 11.80 -15.93 -7.52
N SER A 21 12.79 -16.18 -6.64
CA SER A 21 14.22 -16.02 -6.93
C SER A 21 14.85 -17.28 -7.51
N SER A 22 14.15 -18.42 -7.50
CA SER A 22 14.71 -19.71 -7.93
C SER A 22 14.97 -19.82 -9.43
N ASP A 23 14.28 -19.02 -10.24
CA ASP A 23 14.34 -19.07 -11.72
C ASP A 23 14.27 -17.65 -12.29
N ILE A 24 15.30 -16.84 -11.96
CA ILE A 24 15.41 -15.47 -12.46
C ILE A 24 16.46 -15.38 -13.57
N PRO A 25 16.22 -14.57 -14.63
CA PRO A 25 17.23 -14.25 -15.62
C PRO A 25 18.48 -13.61 -15.01
N GLU A 26 19.66 -13.89 -15.60
CA GLU A 26 20.95 -13.38 -15.11
C GLU A 26 20.96 -11.84 -15.02
N GLU A 27 20.30 -11.18 -15.97
CA GLU A 27 20.22 -9.71 -16.05
C GLU A 27 19.44 -9.08 -14.85
N LEU A 28 18.68 -9.86 -14.10
CA LEU A 28 17.92 -9.40 -12.94
C LEU A 28 18.58 -9.77 -11.61
N MET A 29 19.68 -10.52 -11.61
CA MET A 29 20.33 -11.00 -10.37
C MET A 29 20.71 -9.84 -9.46
N ASP A 30 21.35 -8.79 -9.99
CA ASP A 30 21.76 -7.61 -9.21
C ASP A 30 20.56 -6.91 -8.54
N LEU A 31 19.42 -6.85 -9.24
CA LEU A 31 18.18 -6.28 -8.68
C LEU A 31 17.64 -7.13 -7.54
N TYR A 32 17.64 -8.45 -7.70
CA TYR A 32 17.17 -9.37 -6.66
C TYR A 32 18.10 -9.40 -5.46
N ASP A 33 19.40 -9.36 -5.68
CA ASP A 33 20.42 -9.23 -4.62
C ASP A 33 20.25 -7.95 -3.81
N TYR A 34 20.08 -6.81 -4.51
CA TYR A 34 19.77 -5.54 -3.85
C TYR A 34 18.47 -5.60 -3.04
N PHE A 35 17.44 -6.22 -3.61
CA PHE A 35 16.16 -6.35 -2.94
C PHE A 35 16.27 -7.24 -1.69
N GLU A 36 17.00 -8.36 -1.79
CA GLU A 36 17.25 -9.25 -0.64
C GLU A 36 17.96 -8.50 0.48
N ASP A 37 19.07 -7.81 0.20
CA ASP A 37 19.81 -7.04 1.20
C ASP A 37 18.96 -5.98 1.90
N THR A 38 18.14 -5.29 1.11
CA THR A 38 17.44 -4.08 1.56
C THR A 38 16.13 -4.41 2.29
N TRP A 39 15.36 -5.41 1.78
CA TRP A 39 13.96 -5.62 2.17
C TRP A 39 13.68 -6.98 2.81
N ILE A 40 14.48 -8.01 2.52
CA ILE A 40 14.27 -9.38 3.01
C ILE A 40 15.26 -9.74 4.12
N GLY A 41 16.51 -9.37 3.93
CA GLY A 41 17.66 -9.77 4.73
C GLY A 41 18.33 -11.03 4.20
N ARG A 42 19.66 -11.00 3.99
CA ARG A 42 20.44 -12.14 3.50
C ARG A 42 20.47 -13.30 4.48
N PRO A 43 20.45 -14.55 3.99
CA PRO A 43 20.63 -15.71 4.85
C PRO A 43 22.03 -15.73 5.47
N THR A 44 22.11 -16.17 6.71
CA THR A 44 23.33 -16.49 7.42
C THR A 44 23.32 -17.98 7.79
N ARG A 45 24.38 -18.48 8.47
CA ARG A 45 24.46 -19.91 8.85
C ARG A 45 23.25 -20.43 9.65
N HIS A 46 22.62 -19.57 10.47
CA HIS A 46 21.56 -19.99 11.40
C HIS A 46 20.28 -19.16 11.31
N THR A 47 20.35 -17.95 10.74
CA THR A 47 19.24 -16.99 10.70
C THR A 47 19.30 -16.17 9.43
N ARG A 48 18.41 -15.19 9.28
CA ARG A 48 18.57 -14.13 8.29
C ARG A 48 19.04 -12.84 8.97
N ARG A 49 19.88 -12.09 8.29
CA ARG A 49 20.27 -10.73 8.68
C ARG A 49 19.02 -9.84 8.68
N GLN A 50 18.95 -8.92 9.63
CA GLN A 50 17.87 -7.96 9.64
C GLN A 50 17.98 -7.03 8.42
N PRO A 51 16.92 -6.88 7.58
CA PRO A 51 16.95 -6.00 6.43
C PRO A 51 16.96 -4.54 6.87
N MET A 52 17.37 -3.63 5.97
CA MET A 52 17.33 -2.18 6.21
C MET A 52 15.90 -1.72 6.51
N PHE A 53 14.91 -2.24 5.77
CA PHE A 53 13.49 -1.96 5.97
C PHE A 53 12.77 -3.23 6.42
N PRO A 54 12.39 -3.33 7.70
CA PRO A 54 11.68 -4.50 8.24
C PRO A 54 10.41 -4.80 7.46
N GLN A 55 10.14 -6.07 7.16
CA GLN A 55 9.01 -6.52 6.35
C GLN A 55 7.66 -5.98 6.85
N ARG A 56 7.48 -5.84 8.16
CA ARG A 56 6.27 -5.26 8.78
C ARG A 56 5.96 -3.82 8.37
N VAL A 57 6.95 -3.07 7.88
CA VAL A 57 6.78 -1.65 7.50
C VAL A 57 6.13 -1.52 6.13
N TRP A 58 6.37 -2.48 5.24
CA TRP A 58 5.91 -2.44 3.86
C TRP A 58 4.92 -3.55 3.47
N CYS A 59 4.73 -4.57 4.32
CA CYS A 59 3.69 -5.58 4.13
C CYS A 59 2.31 -4.94 4.29
N VAL A 60 1.45 -5.13 3.28
CA VAL A 60 0.09 -4.60 3.24
C VAL A 60 -0.99 -5.68 3.22
N HIS A 61 -0.60 -6.96 3.34
CA HIS A 61 -1.51 -8.11 3.29
C HIS A 61 -2.73 -7.94 4.21
N ASP A 62 -2.48 -7.77 5.50
CA ASP A 62 -3.55 -7.66 6.52
C ASP A 62 -4.42 -6.41 6.30
N ARG A 63 -3.83 -5.34 5.78
CA ARG A 63 -4.57 -4.11 5.44
C ARG A 63 -5.55 -4.33 4.29
N VAL A 64 -5.16 -5.12 3.28
CA VAL A 64 -6.03 -5.49 2.16
C VAL A 64 -7.13 -6.43 2.65
N GLU A 65 -6.78 -7.44 3.43
CA GLU A 65 -7.73 -8.39 4.00
C GLU A 65 -8.80 -7.69 4.85
N GLN A 66 -8.39 -6.71 5.67
CA GLN A 66 -9.28 -5.91 6.52
C GLN A 66 -9.91 -4.72 5.78
N ASN A 67 -9.71 -4.58 4.47
CA ASN A 67 -10.19 -3.46 3.66
C ASN A 67 -9.76 -2.08 4.21
N LEU A 68 -8.54 -1.99 4.74
CA LEU A 68 -7.94 -0.76 5.25
C LEU A 68 -7.13 -0.03 4.16
N PRO A 69 -7.00 1.31 4.25
CA PRO A 69 -6.15 2.06 3.34
C PRO A 69 -4.71 1.56 3.37
N ARG A 70 -4.12 1.30 2.21
CA ARG A 70 -2.74 0.81 2.05
C ARG A 70 -1.78 1.83 1.45
N THR A 71 -2.29 2.98 1.06
CA THR A 71 -1.52 4.09 0.50
C THR A 71 -1.83 5.38 1.23
N ASN A 72 -0.97 6.38 1.08
CA ASN A 72 -1.17 7.73 1.60
C ASN A 72 -1.94 8.64 0.62
N ASN A 73 -2.54 8.09 -0.44
CA ASN A 73 -3.25 8.87 -1.46
C ASN A 73 -4.34 9.79 -0.89
N SER A 74 -5.00 9.37 0.20
CA SER A 74 -5.98 10.22 0.90
C SER A 74 -5.32 11.44 1.55
N VAL A 75 -4.14 11.26 2.15
CA VAL A 75 -3.36 12.35 2.75
C VAL A 75 -2.83 13.30 1.67
N GLU A 76 -2.33 12.77 0.56
CA GLU A 76 -1.88 13.58 -0.57
C GLU A 76 -3.03 14.35 -1.23
N ALA A 77 -4.19 13.72 -1.38
CA ALA A 77 -5.40 14.38 -1.88
C ALA A 77 -5.83 15.51 -0.92
N TRP A 78 -5.80 15.25 0.39
CA TRP A 78 -6.07 16.27 1.39
C TRP A 78 -5.05 17.42 1.33
N HIS A 79 -3.75 17.14 1.27
CA HIS A 79 -2.72 18.17 1.12
C HIS A 79 -2.96 19.05 -0.10
N ARG A 80 -3.26 18.44 -1.25
CA ARG A 80 -3.59 19.18 -2.48
C ARG A 80 -4.84 20.05 -2.34
N ALA A 81 -5.87 19.55 -1.66
CA ALA A 81 -7.09 20.31 -1.40
C ALA A 81 -6.81 21.47 -0.44
N PHE A 82 -6.08 21.21 0.65
CA PHE A 82 -5.70 22.20 1.65
C PHE A 82 -4.83 23.31 1.05
N GLN A 83 -3.84 22.97 0.20
CA GLN A 83 -3.03 23.95 -0.51
C GLN A 83 -3.87 24.89 -1.39
N ARG A 84 -4.93 24.39 -2.04
CA ARG A 84 -5.87 25.22 -2.80
C ARG A 84 -6.67 26.14 -1.88
N THR A 85 -7.08 25.67 -0.71
CA THR A 85 -7.78 26.47 0.30
C THR A 85 -6.90 27.60 0.83
N VAL A 86 -5.62 27.31 1.10
CA VAL A 86 -4.63 28.30 1.52
C VAL A 86 -4.38 29.37 0.43
N GLY A 87 -4.31 28.94 -0.85
CA GLY A 87 -4.21 29.82 -2.03
C GLY A 87 -2.91 30.58 -2.21
N TYR A 88 -1.93 30.43 -1.33
CA TYR A 88 -0.65 31.16 -1.35
C TYR A 88 0.52 30.22 -1.10
N VAL A 89 1.64 30.49 -1.77
CA VAL A 89 2.91 29.72 -1.57
C VAL A 89 3.52 30.03 -0.21
N HIS A 90 3.39 31.28 0.25
CA HIS A 90 3.88 31.75 1.55
C HIS A 90 2.73 32.50 2.28
N PRO A 91 1.81 31.77 2.92
CA PRO A 91 0.72 32.39 3.64
C PRO A 91 1.22 33.09 4.91
N THR A 92 0.57 34.18 5.30
CA THR A 92 0.76 34.70 6.65
C THR A 92 0.19 33.74 7.68
N VAL A 93 0.67 33.80 8.92
CA VAL A 93 0.20 32.94 10.02
C VAL A 93 -1.33 33.08 10.18
N TYR A 94 -1.87 34.28 10.06
CA TYR A 94 -3.32 34.52 10.17
C TYR A 94 -4.10 33.79 9.06
N LYS A 95 -3.64 33.86 7.81
CA LYS A 95 -4.28 33.15 6.68
C LYS A 95 -4.19 31.63 6.82
N LEU A 96 -3.07 31.13 7.35
CA LEU A 96 -2.93 29.72 7.63
C LEU A 96 -3.92 29.26 8.72
N ILE A 97 -4.08 30.06 9.80
CA ILE A 97 -5.05 29.77 10.87
C ILE A 97 -6.49 29.79 10.33
N GLU A 98 -6.85 30.75 9.47
CA GLU A 98 -8.16 30.79 8.83
C GLU A 98 -8.43 29.55 7.97
N ALA A 99 -7.46 29.15 7.16
CA ALA A 99 -7.56 27.94 6.33
C ALA A 99 -7.71 26.67 7.19
N LEU A 100 -6.97 26.55 8.29
CA LEU A 100 -7.10 25.42 9.22
C LEU A 100 -8.47 25.39 9.90
N ARG A 101 -9.00 26.52 10.33
CA ARG A 101 -10.34 26.60 10.92
C ARG A 101 -11.43 26.22 9.92
N LEU A 102 -11.30 26.66 8.66
CA LEU A 102 -12.23 26.29 7.61
C LEU A 102 -12.20 24.78 7.34
N GLU A 103 -11.00 24.20 7.30
CA GLU A 103 -10.83 22.75 7.09
C GLU A 103 -11.40 21.95 8.28
N GLN A 104 -11.17 22.41 9.51
CA GLN A 104 -11.78 21.82 10.70
C GLN A 104 -13.31 21.83 10.60
N SER A 105 -13.91 22.98 10.28
CA SER A 105 -15.37 23.11 10.14
C SER A 105 -15.94 22.20 9.06
N ASN A 106 -15.26 22.09 7.91
CA ASN A 106 -15.64 21.18 6.83
C ASN A 106 -15.60 19.71 7.28
N THR A 107 -14.57 19.34 8.06
CA THR A 107 -14.41 17.99 8.59
C THR A 107 -15.51 17.69 9.61
N GLU A 108 -15.79 18.58 10.55
CA GLU A 108 -16.86 18.44 11.55
C GLU A 108 -18.24 18.32 10.90
N ASN A 109 -18.53 19.14 9.88
CA ASN A 109 -19.75 19.03 9.10
C ASN A 109 -19.86 17.67 8.37
N THR A 110 -18.74 17.17 7.83
CA THR A 110 -18.70 15.86 7.16
C THR A 110 -18.98 14.74 8.17
N VAL A 111 -18.36 14.76 9.34
CA VAL A 111 -18.60 13.79 10.42
C VAL A 111 -20.05 13.81 10.86
N THR A 112 -20.61 15.00 11.10
CA THR A 112 -22.03 15.17 11.49
C THR A 112 -22.99 14.58 10.44
N ARG A 113 -22.73 14.84 9.15
CA ARG A 113 -23.53 14.27 8.05
C ARG A 113 -23.44 12.74 8.01
N LEU A 114 -22.25 12.18 8.19
CA LEU A 114 -22.08 10.72 8.26
C LEU A 114 -22.81 10.10 9.44
N GLN A 115 -22.74 10.73 10.60
CA GLN A 115 -23.49 10.30 11.80
C GLN A 115 -25.02 10.39 11.61
N ALA A 116 -25.49 11.37 10.82
CA ALA A 116 -26.89 11.47 10.42
C ALA A 116 -27.30 10.47 9.32
N GLY A 117 -26.43 9.54 8.93
CA GLY A 117 -26.73 8.49 7.96
C GLY A 117 -26.49 8.87 6.48
N HIS A 118 -25.96 10.06 6.19
CA HIS A 118 -25.57 10.41 4.83
C HIS A 118 -24.37 9.58 4.39
N ARG A 119 -24.42 9.02 3.18
CA ARG A 119 -23.31 8.24 2.62
C ARG A 119 -22.35 9.14 1.85
N GLN A 120 -21.07 8.84 1.94
CA GLN A 120 -20.10 9.44 1.01
C GLN A 120 -20.33 8.95 -0.41
N PRO A 121 -19.99 9.75 -1.45
CA PRO A 121 -20.01 9.29 -2.82
C PRO A 121 -19.21 8.00 -2.96
N ALA A 122 -19.81 7.00 -3.59
CA ALA A 122 -19.13 5.74 -3.81
C ALA A 122 -17.92 5.94 -4.75
N PRO A 123 -16.78 5.26 -4.51
CA PRO A 123 -15.67 5.25 -5.43
C PRO A 123 -16.12 4.81 -6.83
N ASN A 124 -15.38 5.22 -7.87
CA ASN A 124 -15.63 4.81 -9.25
C ASN A 124 -15.76 3.28 -9.34
N ALA A 125 -16.71 2.82 -10.18
CA ALA A 125 -16.98 1.38 -10.35
C ALA A 125 -15.73 0.59 -10.73
N GLY A 126 -14.85 1.13 -11.59
CA GLY A 126 -13.57 0.49 -11.95
C GLY A 126 -12.61 0.33 -10.76
N ILE A 127 -12.55 1.34 -9.88
CA ILE A 127 -11.73 1.26 -8.66
C ILE A 127 -12.28 0.18 -7.73
N ARG A 128 -13.59 0.16 -7.49
CA ARG A 128 -14.23 -0.85 -6.65
C ARG A 128 -13.99 -2.27 -7.17
N GLN A 129 -14.06 -2.47 -8.49
CA GLN A 129 -13.83 -3.78 -9.10
C GLN A 129 -12.37 -4.23 -8.94
N LYS A 130 -11.41 -3.32 -9.12
CA LYS A 130 -9.97 -3.61 -8.88
C LYS A 130 -9.71 -3.99 -7.43
N GLU A 131 -10.25 -3.21 -6.49
CA GLU A 131 -10.12 -3.49 -5.05
C GLU A 131 -10.75 -4.83 -4.67
N ALA A 132 -11.97 -5.12 -5.13
CA ALA A 132 -12.64 -6.39 -4.86
C ALA A 132 -11.86 -7.59 -5.42
N ARG A 133 -11.31 -7.46 -6.64
CA ARG A 133 -10.47 -8.50 -7.24
C ARG A 133 -9.20 -8.73 -6.41
N LEU A 134 -8.51 -7.66 -6.02
CA LEU A 134 -7.31 -7.75 -5.20
C LEU A 134 -7.61 -8.40 -3.85
N GLN A 135 -8.69 -8.00 -3.19
CA GLN A 135 -9.13 -8.58 -1.92
C GLN A 135 -9.42 -10.08 -2.07
N THR A 136 -10.10 -10.48 -3.15
CA THR A 136 -10.38 -11.91 -3.43
C THR A 136 -9.08 -12.71 -3.58
N ILE A 137 -8.07 -12.18 -4.30
CA ILE A 137 -6.78 -12.85 -4.46
C ILE A 137 -6.06 -12.95 -3.11
N VAL A 138 -6.01 -11.85 -2.34
CA VAL A 138 -5.32 -11.80 -1.05
C VAL A 138 -5.94 -12.75 -0.04
N SER A 139 -7.27 -12.79 0.06
CA SER A 139 -7.99 -13.73 0.95
C SER A 139 -7.84 -15.19 0.53
N GLY A 140 -7.47 -15.45 -0.72
CA GLY A 140 -7.21 -16.80 -1.25
C GLY A 140 -5.74 -17.23 -1.13
N PHE A 141 -4.93 -16.61 -0.28
CA PHE A 141 -3.53 -17.01 -0.12
C PHE A 141 -3.39 -18.46 0.30
N ASP A 142 -2.59 -19.22 -0.47
CA ASP A 142 -2.22 -20.59 -0.16
C ASP A 142 -0.69 -20.74 -0.18
N ALA A 143 -0.13 -21.14 0.97
CA ALA A 143 1.30 -21.36 1.12
C ALA A 143 1.85 -22.53 0.26
N GLY A 144 0.97 -23.41 -0.27
CA GLY A 144 1.32 -24.45 -1.21
C GLY A 144 1.48 -23.95 -2.65
N ASN A 145 0.91 -22.79 -2.99
CA ASN A 145 0.86 -22.24 -4.35
C ASN A 145 1.32 -20.78 -4.43
N ILE A 146 2.44 -20.47 -3.78
CA ILE A 146 2.98 -19.10 -3.68
C ILE A 146 3.29 -18.50 -5.06
N ALA A 147 3.85 -19.27 -5.98
CA ALA A 147 4.26 -18.76 -7.29
C ALA A 147 3.05 -18.20 -8.09
N ASP A 148 1.95 -18.95 -8.14
CA ASP A 148 0.74 -18.50 -8.83
C ASP A 148 0.05 -17.34 -8.12
N TYR A 149 0.06 -17.35 -6.79
CA TYR A 149 -0.43 -16.21 -6.00
C TYR A 149 0.34 -14.93 -6.32
N VAL A 150 1.68 -14.95 -6.27
CA VAL A 150 2.53 -13.79 -6.58
C VAL A 150 2.31 -13.32 -8.02
N ARG A 151 2.14 -14.25 -8.97
CA ARG A 151 1.83 -13.93 -10.37
C ARG A 151 0.48 -13.24 -10.50
N ALA A 152 -0.56 -13.76 -9.84
CA ALA A 152 -1.90 -13.17 -9.85
C ALA A 152 -1.92 -11.73 -9.28
N ILE A 153 -1.20 -11.49 -8.16
CA ILE A 153 -1.03 -10.14 -7.60
C ILE A 153 -0.29 -9.24 -8.59
N SER A 154 0.82 -9.71 -9.20
CA SER A 154 1.60 -8.92 -10.15
C SER A 154 0.76 -8.39 -11.31
N HIS A 155 -0.09 -9.23 -11.92
CA HIS A 155 -1.01 -8.80 -12.98
C HIS A 155 -2.01 -7.73 -12.51
N ASN A 156 -2.42 -7.76 -11.25
CA ASN A 156 -3.32 -6.73 -10.72
C ASN A 156 -2.59 -5.42 -10.39
N CYS A 157 -1.28 -5.47 -10.06
CA CYS A 157 -0.46 -4.29 -9.83
C CYS A 157 -0.08 -3.57 -11.14
N GLU A 158 0.20 -4.31 -12.22
CA GLU A 158 0.55 -3.75 -13.54
C GLU A 158 -0.59 -2.95 -14.18
N LEU A 159 -1.84 -3.27 -13.85
CA LEU A 159 -3.02 -2.53 -14.32
C LEU A 159 -3.28 -1.21 -13.57
N ALA A 160 -2.41 -0.83 -12.64
CA ALA A 160 -2.56 0.34 -11.78
C ALA A 160 -1.63 1.51 -12.16
N VAL A 161 -0.88 1.40 -13.29
CA VAL A 161 -0.03 2.48 -13.84
C VAL A 161 -0.79 3.29 -14.86
#